data_0a085af014db9b8cd17a479101b58c1e
#
_entry.id   0a085af014db9b8cd17a479101b58c1e
#
_cell.length_a   1.000
_cell.length_b   1.000
_cell.length_c   1.000
_cell.angle_alpha   90.00
_cell.angle_beta   90.00
_cell.angle_gamma   90.00
#
_symmetry.space_group_name_H-M   'P 1'
#
loop_
_entity.id
_entity.type
_entity.pdbx_description
1 polymer ?
#
loop_
_entity_poly.entity_id
_entity_poly.type
_entity_poly.pdbx_seq_one_letter_code
_entity_poly.pdbx_strand_id
1 'polypeptide(L)'
;MLNLYRRHGGACKAGHAEDSHSSEFDERRRSWKLCNCSICVSGTLAGKFIRRTTKRTNWDEARAVANAWERGEVAPDAIVLPVPPDMQERITLTDVLAAYLASRAAREPRPATMSKYRTLTTQLMAFGEAKGYVYLDQFTTTDMDAFYASWKGGKSSRGKKLERAKGFWNFCKKRNWILASPMEDLEPPVGYSVTKNKSPFTDEELSRIFDAAAAWKTCPWHNGGQKGEITADMLVTFIMLLLETGLRISDGSTFNVVERINPDTQECFLSMHKTGKPLFTWINPDLYSRLCALVKTLGPTPFITQSRDPQQAGDAWRERLAKVFFEAGPFKEHPVPHRFRHTFVRVQLQRGVRVDDVAELIGDTPEMVRRHYARWVPERQERLTGILKEAYEQSRKAKWRGNVKQIAVKLPKTGTT
;
A
#
# COMPACT_ATOMS: atom_id res chain seq x y z
N MET A 1 42.74 20.37 23.96
CA MET A 1 42.11 19.52 22.94
C MET A 1 41.24 18.50 23.67
N LEU A 2 39.98 18.39 23.30
CA LEU A 2 39.03 17.48 23.91
C LEU A 2 39.04 16.14 23.18
N ASN A 3 39.16 15.05 23.94
CA ASN A 3 39.15 13.69 23.43
C ASN A 3 37.73 13.10 23.45
N LEU A 4 37.34 12.53 22.32
CA LEU A 4 36.05 11.87 22.19
C LEU A 4 36.16 10.37 22.44
N TYR A 5 35.23 9.81 23.18
CA TYR A 5 35.16 8.38 23.42
C TYR A 5 33.69 7.96 23.59
N ARG A 6 33.40 6.68 23.31
CA ARG A 6 32.06 6.13 23.49
C ARG A 6 31.94 5.45 24.86
N ARG A 7 30.94 5.83 25.63
CA ARG A 7 30.65 5.19 26.91
C ARG A 7 29.49 4.22 26.77
N HIS A 8 29.75 2.94 27.01
CA HIS A 8 28.72 1.92 26.95
C HIS A 8 27.95 1.84 28.27
N GLY A 9 26.63 1.77 28.23
CA GLY A 9 25.78 1.49 29.37
C GLY A 9 25.68 -0.02 29.63
N GLY A 10 25.26 -0.42 30.83
CA GLY A 10 25.16 -1.85 31.22
C GLY A 10 24.24 -2.71 30.35
N ALA A 11 23.33 -2.11 29.58
CA ALA A 11 22.47 -2.80 28.62
C ALA A 11 23.05 -2.89 27.20
N CYS A 12 24.27 -2.41 26.96
CA CYS A 12 24.87 -2.43 25.64
C CYS A 12 25.40 -3.85 25.31
N LYS A 13 24.87 -4.46 24.26
CA LYS A 13 25.27 -5.78 23.76
C LYS A 13 26.68 -5.83 23.14
N ALA A 14 27.37 -4.71 23.02
CA ALA A 14 28.65 -4.59 22.34
C ALA A 14 29.87 -5.03 23.20
N GLY A 15 29.63 -5.67 24.32
CA GLY A 15 30.66 -6.19 25.22
C GLY A 15 31.36 -5.11 26.06
N HIS A 16 31.63 -5.39 27.30
CA HIS A 16 32.42 -4.56 28.18
C HIS A 16 33.90 -4.77 27.83
N ALA A 17 34.44 -3.95 26.95
CA ALA A 17 35.89 -3.78 26.93
C ALA A 17 36.24 -2.80 28.07
N GLU A 18 36.84 -3.29 29.12
CA GLU A 18 37.36 -2.49 30.22
C GLU A 18 38.31 -1.42 29.67
N ASP A 19 38.27 -0.27 30.30
CA ASP A 19 38.97 0.95 29.95
C ASP A 19 40.49 0.75 29.81
N SER A 20 41.02 0.63 28.60
CA SER A 20 42.41 0.86 28.32
C SER A 20 42.57 2.11 27.44
N HIS A 21 43.29 3.10 27.92
CA HIS A 21 43.63 4.35 27.24
C HIS A 21 44.73 4.18 26.18
N SER A 22 44.59 3.23 25.23
CA SER A 22 45.54 3.06 24.14
C SER A 22 45.01 3.64 22.85
N SER A 23 45.87 4.25 22.04
CA SER A 23 45.54 4.82 20.74
C SER A 23 44.95 3.79 19.76
N GLU A 24 45.34 2.56 19.82
CA GLU A 24 44.81 1.42 19.06
C GLU A 24 43.34 1.11 19.40
N PHE A 25 42.96 1.37 20.63
CA PHE A 25 41.60 1.18 21.10
C PHE A 25 40.66 2.28 20.55
N ASP A 26 41.14 3.49 20.31
CA ASP A 26 40.40 4.61 19.72
C ASP A 26 40.06 4.36 18.26
N GLU A 27 40.94 3.72 17.48
CA GLU A 27 40.62 3.37 16.08
C GLU A 27 39.56 2.28 15.98
N ARG A 28 39.62 1.27 16.82
CA ARG A 28 38.56 0.23 16.90
C ARG A 28 37.23 0.83 17.36
N ARG A 29 37.23 1.79 18.26
CA ARG A 29 36.00 2.52 18.69
C ARG A 29 35.42 3.38 17.60
N ARG A 30 36.24 3.99 16.73
CA ARG A 30 35.77 4.78 15.59
C ARG A 30 35.08 3.93 14.54
N SER A 31 35.54 2.72 14.31
CA SER A 31 34.98 1.78 13.35
C SER A 31 33.75 1.03 13.86
N TRP A 32 33.43 1.12 15.15
CA TRP A 32 32.37 0.33 15.74
C TRP A 32 30.97 0.90 15.51
N LYS A 33 30.32 0.35 14.50
CA LYS A 33 28.97 0.77 14.05
C LYS A 33 27.83 0.03 14.78
N LEU A 34 28.13 -0.85 15.74
CA LEU A 34 27.16 -1.81 16.27
C LEU A 34 26.39 -1.34 17.53
N CYS A 35 26.65 -0.16 18.05
CA CYS A 35 25.86 0.36 19.15
C CYS A 35 25.55 1.86 19.01
N ASN A 36 24.41 2.27 19.57
CA ASN A 36 23.96 3.66 19.63
C ASN A 36 24.25 4.32 20.99
N CYS A 37 25.28 3.89 21.70
CA CYS A 37 25.67 4.52 22.95
C CYS A 37 26.21 5.93 22.74
N SER A 38 25.94 6.83 23.68
CA SER A 38 26.34 8.24 23.59
C SER A 38 27.86 8.40 23.58
N ILE A 39 28.33 9.32 22.75
CA ILE A 39 29.74 9.73 22.71
C ILE A 39 29.97 10.79 23.77
N CYS A 40 31.03 10.63 24.54
CA CYS A 40 31.46 11.52 25.60
C CYS A 40 32.74 12.25 25.20
N VAL A 41 33.00 13.34 25.88
CA VAL A 41 34.21 14.17 25.75
C VAL A 41 34.95 14.19 27.08
N SER A 42 36.27 14.09 27.03
CA SER A 42 37.14 14.35 28.20
C SER A 42 38.36 15.19 27.80
N GLY A 43 38.74 16.10 28.63
CA GLY A 43 39.93 16.95 28.42
C GLY A 43 39.86 18.25 29.21
N THR A 44 40.85 19.11 29.02
CA THR A 44 40.92 20.41 29.71
C THR A 44 40.36 21.52 28.80
N LEU A 45 39.41 22.25 29.32
CA LEU A 45 38.80 23.41 28.67
C LEU A 45 38.93 24.61 29.58
N ALA A 46 39.50 25.72 29.09
CA ALA A 46 39.76 26.96 29.87
C ALA A 46 40.43 26.67 31.25
N GLY A 47 41.41 25.77 31.30
CA GLY A 47 42.13 25.42 32.52
C GLY A 47 41.40 24.42 33.44
N LYS A 48 40.17 24.05 33.17
CA LYS A 48 39.37 23.10 34.00
C LYS A 48 39.19 21.77 33.27
N PHE A 49 39.44 20.64 33.96
CA PHE A 49 39.16 19.32 33.39
C PHE A 49 37.65 19.07 33.33
N ILE A 50 37.17 18.67 32.17
CA ILE A 50 35.77 18.31 31.95
C ILE A 50 35.66 16.87 31.48
N ARG A 51 34.56 16.20 31.89
CA ARG A 51 34.12 14.90 31.37
C ARG A 51 32.62 14.95 31.20
N ARG A 52 32.14 15.06 29.95
CA ARG A 52 30.73 15.29 29.64
C ARG A 52 30.26 14.46 28.46
N THR A 53 28.99 14.15 28.42
CA THR A 53 28.38 13.52 27.23
C THR A 53 27.99 14.58 26.21
N THR A 54 28.26 14.31 24.93
CA THR A 54 27.78 15.15 23.83
C THR A 54 26.29 14.93 23.53
N LYS A 55 25.66 13.89 24.14
CA LYS A 55 24.30 13.41 23.80
C LYS A 55 24.14 13.05 22.31
N ARG A 56 25.25 12.79 21.61
CA ARG A 56 25.28 12.35 20.21
C ARG A 56 25.76 10.93 20.12
N THR A 57 25.27 10.20 19.11
CA THR A 57 25.66 8.83 18.80
C THR A 57 26.49 8.74 17.52
N ASN A 58 26.49 9.80 16.73
CA ASN A 58 27.33 9.96 15.54
C ASN A 58 28.63 10.71 15.91
N TRP A 59 29.78 10.23 15.38
CA TRP A 59 31.09 10.80 15.69
C TRP A 59 31.30 12.20 15.13
N ASP A 60 30.80 12.50 13.92
CA ASP A 60 30.97 13.81 13.30
C ASP A 60 30.15 14.88 14.04
N GLU A 61 28.92 14.53 14.44
CA GLU A 61 28.08 15.41 15.27
C GLU A 61 28.71 15.63 16.67
N ALA A 62 29.23 14.58 17.28
CA ALA A 62 29.90 14.69 18.58
C ALA A 62 31.18 15.56 18.52
N ARG A 63 31.92 15.44 17.41
CA ARG A 63 33.09 16.28 17.15
C ARG A 63 32.71 17.74 16.93
N ALA A 64 31.65 18.00 16.19
CA ALA A 64 31.13 19.37 16.01
C ALA A 64 30.78 20.03 17.37
N VAL A 65 30.14 19.27 18.28
CA VAL A 65 29.82 19.73 19.65
C VAL A 65 31.10 19.99 20.45
N ALA A 66 32.08 19.07 20.40
CA ALA A 66 33.35 19.26 21.11
C ALA A 66 34.12 20.50 20.62
N ASN A 67 34.16 20.72 19.31
CA ASN A 67 34.78 21.88 18.71
C ASN A 67 34.06 23.19 19.08
N ALA A 68 32.72 23.20 19.17
CA ALA A 68 31.95 24.36 19.62
C ALA A 68 32.27 24.70 21.09
N TRP A 69 32.46 23.70 21.95
CA TRP A 69 32.91 23.92 23.31
C TRP A 69 34.34 24.48 23.38
N GLU A 70 35.25 23.98 22.55
CA GLU A 70 36.63 24.48 22.48
C GLU A 70 36.70 25.92 21.98
N ARG A 71 35.82 26.33 21.08
CA ARG A 71 35.72 27.73 20.57
C ARG A 71 34.95 28.66 21.52
N GLY A 72 34.38 28.17 22.60
CA GLY A 72 33.57 28.95 23.53
C GLY A 72 32.22 29.38 22.98
N GLU A 73 31.76 28.81 21.87
CA GLU A 73 30.47 29.11 21.25
C GLU A 73 29.30 28.61 22.12
N VAL A 74 29.50 27.51 22.84
CA VAL A 74 28.50 26.91 23.75
C VAL A 74 29.24 26.41 24.99
N ALA A 75 28.72 26.74 26.17
CA ALA A 75 29.29 26.21 27.41
C ALA A 75 28.92 24.72 27.59
N PRO A 76 29.85 23.86 28.12
CA PRO A 76 29.57 22.44 28.34
C PRO A 76 28.40 22.17 29.30
N ASP A 77 28.10 23.10 30.19
CA ASP A 77 26.98 23.05 31.14
C ASP A 77 25.74 23.81 30.63
N ALA A 78 25.86 24.47 29.48
CA ALA A 78 24.69 24.99 28.82
C ALA A 78 23.81 23.78 28.47
N ILE A 79 22.77 23.57 29.28
CA ILE A 79 21.64 22.83 28.84
C ILE A 79 21.21 23.56 27.58
N VAL A 80 21.43 22.98 26.42
CA VAL A 80 20.66 23.39 25.24
C VAL A 80 19.24 22.95 25.61
N LEU A 81 18.57 23.81 26.38
CA LEU A 81 17.14 23.74 26.50
C LEU A 81 16.67 23.75 25.05
N PRO A 82 15.80 22.83 24.65
CA PRO A 82 15.08 23.02 23.40
C PRO A 82 14.60 24.47 23.47
N VAL A 83 14.91 25.26 22.43
CA VAL A 83 14.48 26.66 22.34
C VAL A 83 13.05 26.69 22.83
N PRO A 84 12.75 27.50 23.89
CA PRO A 84 11.41 27.50 24.43
C PRO A 84 10.43 27.64 23.28
N PRO A 85 9.29 26.97 23.28
CA PRO A 85 8.31 27.05 22.21
C PRO A 85 7.97 28.46 21.77
N ASP A 86 8.10 29.44 22.72
CA ASP A 86 7.92 30.87 22.47
C ASP A 86 8.99 31.55 21.62
N MET A 87 10.15 30.93 21.40
CA MET A 87 11.25 31.50 20.58
C MET A 87 11.45 30.75 19.25
N GLN A 88 10.77 29.65 19.00
CA GLN A 88 10.66 29.09 17.65
C GLN A 88 9.66 29.95 16.87
N GLU A 89 10.04 30.44 15.69
CA GLU A 89 9.06 31.05 14.78
C GLU A 89 7.92 30.06 14.58
N ARG A 90 6.76 30.39 15.15
CA ARG A 90 5.56 29.53 15.07
C ARG A 90 5.13 29.45 13.62
N ILE A 91 5.16 28.27 13.07
CA ILE A 91 4.77 28.07 11.67
C ILE A 91 3.24 28.03 11.56
N THR A 92 2.70 28.77 10.59
CA THR A 92 1.26 28.77 10.35
C THR A 92 0.78 27.46 9.76
N LEU A 93 -0.46 27.09 10.03
CA LEU A 93 -1.07 25.90 9.45
C LEU A 93 -1.05 25.98 7.92
N THR A 94 -1.32 27.14 7.35
CA THR A 94 -1.29 27.38 5.90
C THR A 94 0.07 27.06 5.29
N ASP A 95 1.16 27.57 5.88
CA ASP A 95 2.52 27.36 5.37
C ASP A 95 2.94 25.89 5.48
N VAL A 96 2.59 25.22 6.59
CA VAL A 96 2.86 23.79 6.77
C VAL A 96 2.17 22.95 5.72
N LEU A 97 0.87 23.18 5.47
CA LEU A 97 0.09 22.44 4.50
C LEU A 97 0.61 22.68 3.07
N ALA A 98 0.97 23.92 2.74
CA ALA A 98 1.58 24.26 1.46
C ALA A 98 2.94 23.54 1.27
N ALA A 99 3.82 23.60 2.28
CA ALA A 99 5.12 22.93 2.26
C ALA A 99 4.98 21.39 2.15
N TYR A 100 4.00 20.81 2.84
CA TYR A 100 3.70 19.39 2.72
C TYR A 100 3.27 19.01 1.31
N LEU A 101 2.32 19.74 0.73
CA LEU A 101 1.85 19.49 -0.64
C LEU A 101 2.97 19.67 -1.67
N ALA A 102 3.81 20.69 -1.54
CA ALA A 102 4.98 20.90 -2.37
C ALA A 102 5.97 19.72 -2.27
N SER A 103 6.27 19.28 -1.05
CA SER A 103 7.12 18.10 -0.81
C SER A 103 6.55 16.82 -1.40
N ARG A 104 5.23 16.67 -1.45
CA ARG A 104 4.58 15.51 -2.09
C ARG A 104 4.57 15.64 -3.60
N ALA A 105 4.33 16.83 -4.13
CA ALA A 105 4.35 17.10 -5.56
C ALA A 105 5.74 16.85 -6.18
N ALA A 106 6.80 17.23 -5.48
CA ALA A 106 8.19 16.99 -5.90
C ALA A 106 8.56 15.49 -6.12
N ARG A 107 7.73 14.58 -5.65
CA ARG A 107 7.87 13.13 -5.91
C ARG A 107 7.07 12.65 -7.12
N GLU A 108 6.49 13.57 -7.87
CA GLU A 108 5.67 13.30 -9.06
C GLU A 108 4.62 12.19 -8.86
N PRO A 109 3.83 12.25 -7.77
CA PRO A 109 2.81 11.23 -7.54
C PRO A 109 1.72 11.35 -8.60
N ARG A 110 1.08 10.24 -8.92
CA ARG A 110 -0.06 10.26 -9.83
C ARG A 110 -1.15 11.22 -9.36
N PRO A 111 -1.91 11.84 -10.28
CA PRO A 111 -2.96 12.81 -9.95
C PRO A 111 -3.95 12.31 -8.88
N ALA A 112 -4.39 11.05 -8.98
CA ALA A 112 -5.28 10.43 -8.00
C ALA A 112 -4.65 10.28 -6.59
N THR A 113 -3.33 10.14 -6.49
CA THR A 113 -2.61 10.11 -5.21
C THR A 113 -2.48 11.52 -4.65
N MET A 114 -2.12 12.49 -5.50
CA MET A 114 -2.02 13.89 -5.10
C MET A 114 -3.38 14.44 -4.63
N SER A 115 -4.47 14.08 -5.29
CA SER A 115 -5.83 14.43 -4.87
C SER A 115 -6.13 13.99 -3.42
N LYS A 116 -5.68 12.80 -3.01
CA LYS A 116 -5.87 12.31 -1.63
C LYS A 116 -5.08 13.11 -0.59
N TYR A 117 -3.90 13.61 -0.96
CA TYR A 117 -3.14 14.53 -0.09
C TYR A 117 -3.86 15.88 0.02
N ARG A 118 -4.32 16.45 -1.10
CA ARG A 118 -5.11 17.69 -1.10
C ARG A 118 -6.38 17.55 -0.26
N THR A 119 -7.14 16.47 -0.41
CA THR A 119 -8.34 16.21 0.40
C THR A 119 -8.02 16.16 1.89
N LEU A 120 -6.91 15.52 2.29
CA LEU A 120 -6.50 15.49 3.70
C LEU A 120 -6.15 16.88 4.21
N THR A 121 -5.33 17.65 3.46
CA THR A 121 -4.91 18.98 3.87
C THR A 121 -6.07 19.97 3.94
N THR A 122 -7.00 19.93 2.96
CA THR A 122 -8.22 20.74 2.98
C THR A 122 -9.09 20.43 4.21
N GLN A 123 -9.25 19.15 4.56
CA GLN A 123 -10.03 18.76 5.73
C GLN A 123 -9.34 19.14 7.04
N LEU A 124 -8.02 19.08 7.12
CA LEU A 124 -7.28 19.50 8.31
C LEU A 124 -7.31 21.03 8.47
N MET A 125 -7.22 21.78 7.35
CA MET A 125 -7.39 23.22 7.35
C MET A 125 -8.76 23.61 7.87
N ALA A 126 -9.83 23.07 7.29
CA ALA A 126 -11.20 23.36 7.72
C ALA A 126 -11.46 23.00 9.20
N PHE A 127 -10.83 21.91 9.69
CA PHE A 127 -10.92 21.56 11.11
C PHE A 127 -10.19 22.56 11.99
N GLY A 128 -9.00 23.02 11.59
CA GLY A 128 -8.25 24.05 12.30
C GLY A 128 -9.00 25.39 12.33
N GLU A 129 -9.53 25.83 11.19
CA GLU A 129 -10.33 27.05 11.07
C GLU A 129 -11.57 27.02 11.98
N ALA A 130 -12.28 25.89 12.03
CA ALA A 130 -13.44 25.73 12.91
C ALA A 130 -13.08 25.80 14.41
N LYS A 131 -11.82 25.55 14.76
CA LYS A 131 -11.27 25.69 16.12
C LYS A 131 -10.62 27.07 16.37
N GLY A 132 -10.50 27.90 15.34
CA GLY A 132 -9.76 29.17 15.42
C GLY A 132 -8.24 29.00 15.47
N TYR A 133 -7.70 27.88 14.98
CA TYR A 133 -6.28 27.60 15.00
C TYR A 133 -5.58 28.24 13.80
N VAL A 134 -4.49 28.95 14.11
CA VAL A 134 -3.63 29.62 13.12
C VAL A 134 -2.30 28.85 12.95
N TYR A 135 -1.80 28.29 14.05
CA TYR A 135 -0.50 27.67 14.13
C TYR A 135 -0.59 26.15 14.29
N LEU A 136 0.44 25.45 13.80
CA LEU A 136 0.52 23.98 13.83
C LEU A 136 0.56 23.42 15.26
N ASP A 137 1.21 24.10 16.18
CA ASP A 137 1.42 23.69 17.57
C ASP A 137 0.16 23.77 18.45
N GLN A 138 -0.93 24.35 17.93
CA GLN A 138 -2.22 24.41 18.61
C GLN A 138 -2.99 23.09 18.60
N PHE A 139 -2.63 22.17 17.71
CA PHE A 139 -3.29 20.88 17.60
C PHE A 139 -2.86 19.92 18.70
N THR A 140 -3.79 19.48 19.50
CA THR A 140 -3.60 18.51 20.60
C THR A 140 -3.95 17.07 20.13
N THR A 141 -3.60 16.09 20.94
CA THR A 141 -4.04 14.69 20.75
C THR A 141 -5.56 14.57 20.76
N THR A 142 -6.24 15.29 21.70
CA THR A 142 -7.71 15.32 21.78
C THR A 142 -8.35 15.89 20.51
N ASP A 143 -7.73 16.92 19.90
CA ASP A 143 -8.21 17.45 18.63
C ASP A 143 -8.09 16.42 17.50
N MET A 144 -7.01 15.65 17.50
CA MET A 144 -6.82 14.60 16.50
C MET A 144 -7.75 13.41 16.70
N ASP A 145 -8.14 13.09 17.94
CA ASP A 145 -9.21 12.14 18.22
C ASP A 145 -10.54 12.62 17.63
N ALA A 146 -10.90 13.88 17.85
CA ALA A 146 -12.11 14.50 17.31
C ALA A 146 -12.07 14.57 15.77
N PHE A 147 -10.93 14.94 15.18
CA PHE A 147 -10.73 14.94 13.74
C PHE A 147 -10.88 13.55 13.14
N TYR A 148 -10.29 12.54 13.77
CA TYR A 148 -10.43 11.14 13.35
C TYR A 148 -11.87 10.63 13.46
N ALA A 149 -12.57 10.99 14.54
CA ALA A 149 -13.98 10.63 14.75
C ALA A 149 -14.90 11.24 13.68
N SER A 150 -14.57 12.46 13.21
CA SER A 150 -15.35 13.16 12.16
C SER A 150 -15.31 12.47 10.79
N TRP A 151 -14.40 11.51 10.57
CA TRP A 151 -14.22 10.92 9.25
C TRP A 151 -15.34 9.95 8.89
N LYS A 152 -16.00 10.21 7.79
CA LYS A 152 -16.98 9.31 7.17
C LYS A 152 -16.28 8.25 6.32
N GLY A 153 -16.95 7.11 6.10
CA GLY A 153 -16.48 6.04 5.24
C GLY A 153 -16.20 4.73 5.96
N GLY A 154 -15.96 3.69 5.17
CA GLY A 154 -15.69 2.34 5.68
C GLY A 154 -14.30 2.20 6.33
N LYS A 155 -14.12 1.15 7.12
CA LYS A 155 -12.89 0.86 7.88
C LYS A 155 -11.61 0.97 7.04
N SER A 156 -11.60 0.42 5.82
CA SER A 156 -10.44 0.46 4.92
C SER A 156 -10.11 1.88 4.45
N SER A 157 -11.11 2.71 4.17
CA SER A 157 -10.92 4.11 3.76
C SER A 157 -10.35 4.93 4.91
N ARG A 158 -10.94 4.79 6.12
CA ARG A 158 -10.49 5.48 7.34
C ARG A 158 -9.07 5.07 7.72
N GLY A 159 -8.73 3.77 7.66
CA GLY A 159 -7.37 3.29 7.93
C GLY A 159 -6.33 3.90 6.98
N LYS A 160 -6.58 3.87 5.67
CA LYS A 160 -5.70 4.50 4.68
C LYS A 160 -5.60 6.02 4.81
N LYS A 161 -6.65 6.68 5.30
CA LYS A 161 -6.62 8.12 5.60
C LYS A 161 -5.77 8.39 6.84
N LEU A 162 -5.87 7.55 7.87
CA LEU A 162 -5.04 7.63 9.07
C LEU A 162 -3.55 7.47 8.75
N GLU A 163 -3.18 6.50 7.92
CA GLU A 163 -1.79 6.34 7.47
C GLU A 163 -1.25 7.62 6.79
N ARG A 164 -2.06 8.28 5.95
CA ARG A 164 -1.69 9.55 5.32
C ARG A 164 -1.58 10.69 6.31
N ALA A 165 -2.49 10.77 7.28
CA ALA A 165 -2.47 11.77 8.33
C ALA A 165 -1.27 11.61 9.27
N LYS A 166 -0.97 10.38 9.69
CA LYS A 166 0.28 10.08 10.42
C LYS A 166 1.52 10.47 9.59
N GLY A 167 1.48 10.23 8.28
CA GLY A 167 2.53 10.66 7.36
C GLY A 167 2.72 12.17 7.26
N PHE A 168 1.66 12.97 7.43
CA PHE A 168 1.73 14.44 7.53
C PHE A 168 2.40 14.87 8.84
N TRP A 169 1.94 14.37 9.98
CA TRP A 169 2.51 14.72 11.26
C TRP A 169 3.98 14.28 11.42
N ASN A 170 4.32 13.11 10.88
CA ASN A 170 5.71 12.67 10.81
C ASN A 170 6.60 13.58 9.91
N PHE A 171 6.03 14.16 8.85
CA PHE A 171 6.72 15.15 8.05
C PHE A 171 6.99 16.43 8.86
N CYS A 172 6.03 16.89 9.66
CA CYS A 172 6.20 18.05 10.55
C CYS A 172 7.25 17.78 11.63
N LYS A 173 7.19 16.60 12.28
CA LYS A 173 8.17 16.15 13.29
C LYS A 173 9.60 16.11 12.73
N LYS A 174 9.79 15.59 11.52
CA LYS A 174 11.11 15.54 10.85
C LYS A 174 11.69 16.90 10.51
N ARG A 175 10.90 17.95 10.48
CA ARG A 175 11.31 19.34 10.27
C ARG A 175 11.45 20.13 11.56
N ASN A 176 11.30 19.45 12.70
CA ASN A 176 11.32 20.06 14.03
C ASN A 176 10.25 21.16 14.23
N TRP A 177 9.17 21.13 13.44
CA TRP A 177 8.03 22.04 13.64
C TRP A 177 7.13 21.64 14.79
N ILE A 178 7.21 20.38 15.19
CA ILE A 178 6.57 19.79 16.38
C ILE A 178 7.51 18.79 17.03
N LEU A 179 7.44 18.67 18.33
CA LEU A 179 8.25 17.72 19.12
C LEU A 179 7.72 16.28 19.00
N ALA A 180 6.40 16.11 19.06
CA ALA A 180 5.72 14.82 18.99
C ALA A 180 4.53 14.90 18.03
N SER A 181 4.17 13.77 17.45
CA SER A 181 2.98 13.69 16.58
C SER A 181 1.72 13.60 17.46
N PRO A 182 0.73 14.49 17.29
CA PRO A 182 -0.52 14.38 18.04
C PRO A 182 -1.41 13.21 17.58
N MET A 183 -0.98 12.45 16.55
CA MET A 183 -1.65 11.23 16.05
C MET A 183 -0.84 9.96 16.34
N GLU A 184 0.19 10.01 17.20
CA GLU A 184 1.10 8.86 17.39
C GLU A 184 0.33 7.63 17.86
N ASP A 185 -0.55 7.80 18.86
CA ASP A 185 -1.29 6.72 19.52
C ASP A 185 -2.60 6.32 18.82
N LEU A 186 -3.01 7.05 17.78
CA LEU A 186 -4.24 6.70 17.03
C LEU A 186 -4.08 5.39 16.27
N GLU A 187 -4.98 4.47 16.54
CA GLU A 187 -5.01 3.18 15.86
C GLU A 187 -6.03 3.13 14.72
N PRO A 188 -5.77 2.29 13.69
CA PRO A 188 -6.75 2.05 12.64
C PRO A 188 -8.01 1.37 13.21
N PRO A 189 -9.17 1.49 12.52
CA PRO A 189 -10.41 0.87 12.99
C PRO A 189 -10.24 -0.63 13.20
N VAL A 190 -10.80 -1.17 14.28
CA VAL A 190 -10.76 -2.60 14.59
C VAL A 190 -11.29 -3.42 13.39
N GLY A 191 -10.51 -4.44 12.99
CA GLY A 191 -10.81 -5.22 11.78
C GLY A 191 -10.49 -4.47 10.48
N TYR A 192 -9.68 -3.41 10.54
CA TYR A 192 -9.06 -2.82 9.35
C TYR A 192 -8.20 -3.87 8.64
N SER A 193 -8.52 -4.13 7.40
CA SER A 193 -7.69 -4.94 6.52
C SER A 193 -7.46 -4.18 5.21
N VAL A 194 -6.23 -4.12 4.79
CA VAL A 194 -5.86 -3.56 3.48
C VAL A 194 -6.45 -4.39 2.35
N THR A 195 -6.74 -5.66 2.62
CA THR A 195 -7.21 -6.64 1.65
C THR A 195 -8.61 -7.15 1.99
N LYS A 196 -9.64 -6.50 1.43
CA LYS A 196 -10.93 -7.20 1.24
C LYS A 196 -10.83 -7.99 -0.07
N ASN A 197 -10.62 -9.29 0.04
CA ASN A 197 -10.69 -10.18 -1.11
C ASN A 197 -12.14 -10.24 -1.58
N LYS A 198 -12.44 -9.61 -2.71
CA LYS A 198 -13.70 -9.82 -3.40
C LYS A 198 -13.63 -11.15 -4.14
N SER A 199 -14.71 -11.93 -4.06
CA SER A 199 -14.78 -13.20 -4.78
C SER A 199 -14.88 -12.97 -6.30
N PRO A 200 -14.33 -13.89 -7.10
CA PRO A 200 -14.62 -13.95 -8.53
C PRO A 200 -16.12 -14.02 -8.81
N PHE A 201 -16.53 -13.71 -10.02
CA PHE A 201 -17.90 -14.03 -10.46
C PHE A 201 -18.07 -15.55 -10.56
N THR A 202 -19.26 -16.06 -10.24
CA THR A 202 -19.64 -17.45 -10.54
C THR A 202 -20.05 -17.56 -12.01
N ASP A 203 -20.16 -18.78 -12.52
CA ASP A 203 -20.54 -19.01 -13.91
C ASP A 203 -22.00 -18.58 -14.15
N GLU A 204 -22.88 -18.76 -13.16
CA GLU A 204 -24.27 -18.29 -13.19
C GLU A 204 -24.35 -16.74 -13.16
N GLU A 205 -23.50 -16.09 -12.34
CA GLU A 205 -23.39 -14.64 -12.32
C GLU A 205 -22.91 -14.10 -13.68
N LEU A 206 -21.91 -14.77 -14.30
CA LEU A 206 -21.44 -14.43 -15.65
C LEU A 206 -22.49 -14.59 -16.72
N SER A 207 -23.24 -15.71 -16.71
CA SER A 207 -24.36 -15.90 -17.66
C SER A 207 -25.33 -14.72 -17.62
N ARG A 208 -25.82 -14.37 -16.42
CA ARG A 208 -26.74 -13.26 -16.27
C ARG A 208 -26.13 -11.90 -16.67
N ILE A 209 -24.83 -11.68 -16.43
CA ILE A 209 -24.13 -10.48 -16.87
C ILE A 209 -24.13 -10.40 -18.40
N PHE A 210 -23.83 -11.50 -19.10
CA PHE A 210 -23.82 -11.54 -20.55
C PHE A 210 -25.23 -11.40 -21.14
N ASP A 211 -26.24 -12.01 -20.54
CA ASP A 211 -27.65 -11.86 -20.95
C ASP A 211 -28.10 -10.40 -20.82
N ALA A 212 -27.79 -9.75 -19.69
CA ALA A 212 -28.10 -8.34 -19.48
C ALA A 212 -27.33 -7.42 -20.44
N ALA A 213 -26.08 -7.75 -20.75
CA ALA A 213 -25.26 -7.00 -21.70
C ALA A 213 -25.77 -7.16 -23.14
N ALA A 214 -26.22 -8.37 -23.52
CA ALA A 214 -26.80 -8.65 -24.84
C ALA A 214 -28.17 -7.97 -25.02
N ALA A 215 -28.94 -7.83 -23.95
CA ALA A 215 -30.23 -7.12 -23.93
C ALA A 215 -30.08 -5.59 -23.81
N TRP A 216 -28.86 -5.06 -23.80
CA TRP A 216 -28.60 -3.63 -23.64
C TRP A 216 -29.24 -2.81 -24.73
N LYS A 217 -30.03 -1.81 -24.33
CA LYS A 217 -30.56 -0.82 -25.26
C LYS A 217 -29.49 0.19 -25.59
N THR A 218 -29.23 0.38 -26.89
CA THR A 218 -28.28 1.37 -27.39
C THR A 218 -28.51 2.72 -26.75
N CYS A 219 -27.46 3.32 -26.20
CA CYS A 219 -27.53 4.62 -25.59
C CYS A 219 -26.47 5.58 -26.17
N PRO A 220 -26.81 6.84 -26.44
CA PRO A 220 -25.89 7.82 -26.97
C PRO A 220 -24.86 8.23 -25.90
N TRP A 221 -23.67 8.64 -26.37
CA TRP A 221 -22.70 9.36 -25.58
C TRP A 221 -22.18 10.59 -26.32
N HIS A 222 -21.78 11.61 -25.56
CA HIS A 222 -21.26 12.87 -26.10
C HIS A 222 -20.01 13.28 -25.31
N ASN A 223 -18.99 13.72 -26.02
CA ASN A 223 -17.75 14.22 -25.41
C ASN A 223 -17.07 15.25 -26.31
N GLY A 224 -17.03 16.51 -25.90
CA GLY A 224 -16.24 17.54 -26.57
C GLY A 224 -16.49 17.68 -28.08
N GLY A 225 -17.71 17.54 -28.53
CA GLY A 225 -18.10 17.58 -29.95
C GLY A 225 -18.12 16.22 -30.65
N GLN A 226 -17.56 15.17 -30.03
CA GLN A 226 -17.69 13.79 -30.48
C GLN A 226 -18.97 13.17 -29.90
N LYS A 227 -19.65 12.39 -30.71
CA LYS A 227 -20.85 11.65 -30.33
C LYS A 227 -20.78 10.23 -30.88
N GLY A 228 -21.42 9.31 -30.20
CA GLY A 228 -21.49 7.92 -30.62
C GLY A 228 -22.52 7.17 -29.79
N GLU A 229 -22.57 5.88 -29.97
CA GLU A 229 -23.52 5.00 -29.30
C GLU A 229 -22.81 3.85 -28.60
N ILE A 230 -23.31 3.47 -27.45
CA ILE A 230 -22.92 2.24 -26.75
C ILE A 230 -23.91 1.15 -27.17
N THR A 231 -23.47 0.25 -27.97
CA THR A 231 -24.26 -0.90 -28.44
C THR A 231 -24.09 -2.10 -27.53
N ALA A 232 -25.02 -3.05 -27.62
CA ALA A 232 -24.90 -4.34 -26.91
C ALA A 232 -23.61 -5.09 -27.30
N ASP A 233 -23.27 -5.11 -28.59
CA ASP A 233 -22.05 -5.79 -29.07
C ASP A 233 -20.77 -5.15 -28.50
N MET A 234 -20.70 -3.82 -28.46
CA MET A 234 -19.60 -3.10 -27.83
C MET A 234 -19.46 -3.45 -26.33
N LEU A 235 -20.59 -3.54 -25.62
CA LEU A 235 -20.63 -3.84 -24.19
C LEU A 235 -20.21 -5.30 -23.92
N VAL A 236 -20.75 -6.25 -24.67
CA VAL A 236 -20.38 -7.67 -24.60
C VAL A 236 -18.90 -7.85 -24.89
N THR A 237 -18.41 -7.23 -25.98
CA THR A 237 -16.98 -7.31 -26.34
C THR A 237 -16.06 -6.72 -25.27
N PHE A 238 -16.48 -5.62 -24.63
CA PHE A 238 -15.72 -5.03 -23.52
C PHE A 238 -15.67 -5.94 -22.30
N ILE A 239 -16.78 -6.59 -21.94
CA ILE A 239 -16.84 -7.56 -20.83
C ILE A 239 -15.95 -8.77 -21.16
N MET A 240 -16.00 -9.29 -22.38
CA MET A 240 -15.12 -10.37 -22.83
C MET A 240 -13.65 -9.96 -22.72
N LEU A 241 -13.28 -8.77 -23.18
CA LEU A 241 -11.92 -8.26 -23.05
C LEU A 241 -11.43 -8.27 -21.61
N LEU A 242 -12.23 -7.75 -20.67
CA LEU A 242 -11.86 -7.75 -19.25
C LEU A 242 -11.77 -9.15 -18.64
N LEU A 243 -12.66 -10.06 -19.05
CA LEU A 243 -12.75 -11.41 -18.51
C LEU A 243 -11.62 -12.32 -19.03
N GLU A 244 -11.25 -12.18 -20.29
CA GLU A 244 -10.29 -13.08 -20.95
C GLU A 244 -8.84 -12.62 -20.84
N THR A 245 -8.62 -11.32 -20.56
CA THR A 245 -7.27 -10.76 -20.39
C THR A 245 -6.92 -10.43 -18.96
N GLY A 246 -7.92 -10.35 -18.07
CA GLY A 246 -7.71 -9.86 -16.71
C GLY A 246 -7.30 -8.39 -16.62
N LEU A 247 -7.46 -7.59 -17.67
CA LEU A 247 -7.15 -6.16 -17.66
C LEU A 247 -7.93 -5.39 -16.59
N ARG A 248 -7.32 -4.34 -16.07
CA ARG A 248 -8.06 -3.37 -15.25
C ARG A 248 -9.00 -2.55 -16.14
N ILE A 249 -10.11 -2.12 -15.61
CA ILE A 249 -11.09 -1.33 -16.37
C ILE A 249 -10.46 -0.08 -17.03
N SER A 250 -9.51 0.57 -16.38
CA SER A 250 -8.77 1.70 -16.94
C SER A 250 -7.91 1.34 -18.16
N ASP A 251 -7.33 0.14 -18.14
CA ASP A 251 -6.49 -0.35 -19.26
C ASP A 251 -7.38 -0.83 -20.42
N GLY A 252 -8.48 -1.51 -20.10
CA GLY A 252 -9.46 -1.96 -21.10
C GLY A 252 -10.21 -0.79 -21.77
N SER A 253 -10.58 0.24 -21.01
CA SER A 253 -11.34 1.38 -21.54
C SER A 253 -10.56 2.27 -22.51
N THR A 254 -9.23 2.21 -22.47
CA THR A 254 -8.33 2.93 -23.40
C THR A 254 -7.55 2.00 -24.30
N PHE A 255 -8.03 0.76 -24.43
CA PHE A 255 -7.32 -0.27 -25.18
C PHE A 255 -7.28 0.08 -26.68
N ASN A 256 -6.07 0.14 -27.24
CA ASN A 256 -5.84 0.32 -28.66
C ASN A 256 -5.62 -1.05 -29.31
N VAL A 257 -6.62 -1.50 -30.05
CA VAL A 257 -6.61 -2.84 -30.67
C VAL A 257 -5.48 -2.99 -31.70
N VAL A 258 -5.30 -1.98 -32.53
CA VAL A 258 -4.33 -2.01 -33.66
C VAL A 258 -2.88 -1.94 -33.14
N GLU A 259 -2.66 -1.12 -32.11
CA GLU A 259 -1.30 -0.92 -31.56
C GLU A 259 -0.85 -2.06 -30.65
N ARG A 260 -1.81 -2.73 -29.97
CA ARG A 260 -1.50 -3.66 -28.88
C ARG A 260 -1.57 -5.12 -29.27
N ILE A 261 -2.25 -5.47 -30.35
CA ILE A 261 -2.42 -6.85 -30.79
C ILE A 261 -1.66 -7.07 -32.08
N ASN A 262 -0.79 -8.10 -32.10
CA ASN A 262 -0.19 -8.59 -33.32
C ASN A 262 -1.26 -9.31 -34.15
N PRO A 263 -1.55 -8.88 -35.41
CA PRO A 263 -2.62 -9.45 -36.19
C PRO A 263 -2.38 -10.92 -36.63
N ASP A 264 -1.12 -11.33 -36.69
CA ASP A 264 -0.77 -12.68 -37.18
C ASP A 264 -0.80 -13.71 -36.03
N THR A 265 -0.32 -13.32 -34.84
CA THR A 265 -0.20 -14.23 -33.68
C THR A 265 -1.29 -14.01 -32.62
N GLN A 266 -2.03 -12.93 -32.71
CA GLN A 266 -2.99 -12.44 -31.69
C GLN A 266 -2.34 -12.25 -30.30
N GLU A 267 -1.02 -12.17 -30.23
CA GLU A 267 -0.30 -11.78 -29.03
C GLU A 267 -0.59 -10.30 -28.71
N CYS A 268 -0.84 -10.05 -27.45
CA CYS A 268 -1.14 -8.70 -26.96
C CYS A 268 -0.10 -8.26 -25.94
N PHE A 269 0.49 -7.11 -26.18
CA PHE A 269 1.48 -6.52 -25.31
C PHE A 269 1.13 -5.07 -24.96
N LEU A 270 1.12 -4.75 -23.67
CA LEU A 270 0.88 -3.38 -23.20
C LEU A 270 1.58 -3.09 -21.88
N SER A 271 1.83 -1.81 -21.61
CA SER A 271 2.23 -1.34 -20.28
C SER A 271 1.00 -0.91 -19.50
N MET A 272 0.83 -1.50 -18.31
CA MET A 272 -0.32 -1.23 -17.44
C MET A 272 -0.31 0.23 -16.96
N HIS A 273 -1.38 0.96 -17.18
CA HIS A 273 -1.49 2.37 -16.80
C HIS A 273 -1.18 2.61 -15.31
N LYS A 274 -1.72 1.80 -14.40
CA LYS A 274 -1.57 1.99 -12.94
C LYS A 274 -0.18 1.66 -12.40
N THR A 275 0.57 0.75 -13.01
CA THR A 275 1.83 0.24 -12.45
C THR A 275 3.03 0.48 -13.33
N GLY A 276 2.83 0.82 -14.60
CA GLY A 276 3.88 0.87 -15.62
C GLY A 276 4.47 -0.50 -15.97
N LYS A 277 3.97 -1.58 -15.33
CA LYS A 277 4.48 -2.93 -15.58
C LYS A 277 4.01 -3.41 -16.95
N PRO A 278 4.88 -4.12 -17.69
CA PRO A 278 4.47 -4.79 -18.90
C PRO A 278 3.45 -5.89 -18.57
N LEU A 279 2.52 -6.11 -19.48
CA LEU A 279 1.57 -7.21 -19.49
C LEU A 279 1.64 -7.85 -20.86
N PHE A 280 1.76 -9.16 -20.86
CA PHE A 280 1.65 -10.00 -22.03
C PHE A 280 0.43 -10.90 -21.89
N THR A 281 -0.38 -11.02 -22.94
CA THR A 281 -1.49 -11.97 -23.00
C THR A 281 -1.74 -12.37 -24.43
N TRP A 282 -2.59 -13.36 -24.63
CA TRP A 282 -3.04 -13.80 -25.93
C TRP A 282 -4.54 -13.57 -26.06
N ILE A 283 -4.97 -13.07 -27.21
CA ILE A 283 -6.37 -12.80 -27.51
C ILE A 283 -6.91 -13.96 -28.34
N ASN A 284 -7.94 -14.64 -27.86
CA ASN A 284 -8.53 -15.73 -28.62
C ASN A 284 -9.20 -15.24 -29.92
N PRO A 285 -9.35 -16.11 -30.94
CA PRO A 285 -9.87 -15.72 -32.24
C PRO A 285 -11.26 -15.09 -32.22
N ASP A 286 -12.15 -15.55 -31.32
CA ASP A 286 -13.53 -15.02 -31.23
C ASP A 286 -13.53 -13.59 -30.72
N LEU A 287 -12.78 -13.31 -29.65
CA LEU A 287 -12.62 -11.95 -29.11
C LEU A 287 -11.90 -11.07 -30.15
N TYR A 288 -10.86 -11.58 -30.82
CA TYR A 288 -10.12 -10.83 -31.82
C TYR A 288 -11.04 -10.41 -32.99
N SER A 289 -11.85 -11.34 -33.49
CA SER A 289 -12.83 -11.07 -34.55
C SER A 289 -13.81 -9.95 -34.17
N ARG A 290 -14.36 -9.98 -32.94
CA ARG A 290 -15.23 -8.93 -32.41
C ARG A 290 -14.52 -7.59 -32.28
N LEU A 291 -13.29 -7.58 -31.78
CA LEU A 291 -12.47 -6.38 -31.69
C LEU A 291 -12.22 -5.76 -33.07
N CYS A 292 -11.87 -6.58 -34.08
CA CYS A 292 -11.69 -6.12 -35.45
C CYS A 292 -12.98 -5.55 -36.07
N ALA A 293 -14.15 -6.13 -35.76
CA ALA A 293 -15.42 -5.60 -36.21
C ALA A 293 -15.70 -4.21 -35.60
N LEU A 294 -15.43 -4.02 -34.30
CA LEU A 294 -15.54 -2.72 -33.65
C LEU A 294 -14.54 -1.69 -34.21
N VAL A 295 -13.31 -2.11 -34.51
CA VAL A 295 -12.28 -1.22 -35.10
C VAL A 295 -12.73 -0.66 -36.45
N LYS A 296 -13.40 -1.46 -37.30
CA LYS A 296 -13.90 -1.02 -38.60
C LYS A 296 -14.92 0.12 -38.48
N THR A 297 -15.69 0.16 -37.41
CA THR A 297 -16.78 1.14 -37.23
C THR A 297 -16.37 2.28 -36.29
N LEU A 298 -15.57 2.03 -35.27
CA LEU A 298 -15.26 2.97 -34.18
C LEU A 298 -13.78 3.39 -34.15
N GLY A 299 -12.94 2.80 -35.00
CA GLY A 299 -11.51 3.07 -35.05
C GLY A 299 -10.70 2.26 -34.03
N PRO A 300 -9.38 2.52 -33.92
CA PRO A 300 -8.44 1.66 -33.21
C PRO A 300 -8.66 1.60 -31.69
N THR A 301 -9.38 2.53 -31.13
CA THR A 301 -9.68 2.62 -29.68
C THR A 301 -11.20 2.60 -29.44
N PRO A 302 -11.88 1.48 -29.71
CA PRO A 302 -13.34 1.43 -29.78
C PRO A 302 -14.02 1.70 -28.43
N PHE A 303 -13.31 1.55 -27.31
CA PHE A 303 -13.87 1.74 -25.98
C PHE A 303 -13.66 3.15 -25.40
N ILE A 304 -12.99 4.06 -26.12
CA ILE A 304 -12.88 5.47 -25.71
C ILE A 304 -14.16 6.21 -26.08
N THR A 305 -14.99 6.52 -25.08
CA THR A 305 -16.31 7.13 -25.27
C THR A 305 -16.43 8.55 -24.70
N GLN A 306 -15.69 8.89 -23.66
CA GLN A 306 -15.81 10.20 -23.00
C GLN A 306 -14.48 10.90 -22.79
N SER A 307 -13.40 10.16 -22.58
CA SER A 307 -12.08 10.73 -22.32
C SER A 307 -10.99 9.74 -22.72
N ARG A 308 -9.85 10.27 -23.14
CA ARG A 308 -8.62 9.49 -23.34
C ARG A 308 -7.83 9.30 -22.02
N ASP A 309 -8.20 10.03 -20.98
CA ASP A 309 -7.64 9.77 -19.64
C ASP A 309 -8.15 8.43 -19.10
N PRO A 310 -7.27 7.48 -18.78
CA PRO A 310 -7.67 6.13 -18.38
C PRO A 310 -8.53 6.07 -17.13
N GLN A 311 -8.40 7.05 -16.21
CA GLN A 311 -9.24 7.09 -15.02
C GLN A 311 -10.65 7.51 -15.38
N GLN A 312 -10.82 8.57 -16.15
CA GLN A 312 -12.12 9.07 -16.58
C GLN A 312 -12.84 8.08 -17.51
N ALA A 313 -12.09 7.51 -18.47
CA ALA A 313 -12.61 6.45 -19.33
C ALA A 313 -13.10 5.24 -18.53
N GLY A 314 -12.29 4.81 -17.56
CA GLY A 314 -12.63 3.71 -16.66
C GLY A 314 -13.84 4.02 -15.76
N ASP A 315 -14.02 5.27 -15.31
CA ASP A 315 -15.17 5.70 -14.52
C ASP A 315 -16.45 5.64 -15.35
N ALA A 316 -16.41 6.13 -16.60
CA ALA A 316 -17.53 6.06 -17.53
C ALA A 316 -17.97 4.60 -17.81
N TRP A 317 -17.03 3.69 -18.00
CA TRP A 317 -17.34 2.27 -18.16
C TRP A 317 -17.84 1.62 -16.86
N ARG A 318 -17.39 2.07 -15.70
CA ARG A 318 -17.88 1.60 -14.40
C ARG A 318 -19.35 1.91 -14.20
N GLU A 319 -19.79 3.11 -14.61
CA GLU A 319 -21.20 3.50 -14.56
C GLU A 319 -22.07 2.62 -15.47
N ARG A 320 -21.61 2.32 -16.67
CA ARG A 320 -22.34 1.44 -17.62
C ARG A 320 -22.43 0.01 -17.10
N LEU A 321 -21.29 -0.54 -16.64
CA LEU A 321 -21.28 -1.87 -16.04
C LEU A 321 -22.11 -1.94 -14.77
N ALA A 322 -22.25 -0.86 -13.99
CA ALA A 322 -23.14 -0.83 -12.84
C ALA A 322 -24.62 -1.01 -13.24
N LYS A 323 -25.04 -0.46 -14.38
CA LYS A 323 -26.38 -0.69 -14.94
C LYS A 323 -26.56 -2.14 -15.40
N VAL A 324 -25.56 -2.70 -16.10
CA VAL A 324 -25.57 -4.14 -16.47
C VAL A 324 -25.66 -5.03 -15.24
N PHE A 325 -24.90 -4.74 -14.21
CA PHE A 325 -24.96 -5.49 -12.95
C PHE A 325 -26.30 -5.36 -12.25
N PHE A 326 -26.93 -4.20 -12.32
CA PHE A 326 -28.29 -4.00 -11.77
C PHE A 326 -29.30 -4.92 -12.47
N GLU A 327 -29.29 -4.98 -13.78
CA GLU A 327 -30.18 -5.84 -14.58
C GLU A 327 -29.83 -7.34 -14.39
N ALA A 328 -28.56 -7.68 -14.24
CA ALA A 328 -28.09 -9.07 -14.10
C ALA A 328 -28.29 -9.64 -12.69
N GLY A 329 -28.59 -8.81 -11.68
CA GLY A 329 -28.70 -9.25 -10.28
C GLY A 329 -29.67 -10.41 -10.05
N PRO A 330 -29.70 -11.01 -8.85
CA PRO A 330 -28.93 -10.69 -7.65
C PRO A 330 -27.51 -11.27 -7.65
N PHE A 331 -26.61 -10.67 -6.86
CA PHE A 331 -25.23 -11.12 -6.69
C PHE A 331 -24.97 -11.51 -5.23
N LYS A 332 -24.18 -12.57 -5.03
CA LYS A 332 -23.74 -12.98 -3.70
C LYS A 332 -22.89 -11.91 -3.00
N GLU A 333 -22.06 -11.23 -3.78
CA GLU A 333 -21.25 -10.08 -3.33
C GLU A 333 -21.45 -8.90 -4.28
N HIS A 334 -21.36 -7.68 -3.75
CA HIS A 334 -21.51 -6.46 -4.56
C HIS A 334 -20.63 -6.50 -5.82
N PRO A 335 -21.22 -6.47 -7.02
CA PRO A 335 -20.51 -6.57 -8.27
C PRO A 335 -19.68 -5.32 -8.54
N VAL A 336 -18.45 -5.53 -8.97
CA VAL A 336 -17.54 -4.46 -9.42
C VAL A 336 -16.71 -4.97 -10.59
N PRO A 337 -16.30 -4.10 -11.52
CA PRO A 337 -15.54 -4.55 -12.71
C PRO A 337 -14.25 -5.32 -12.39
N HIS A 338 -13.63 -5.03 -11.25
CA HIS A 338 -12.41 -5.74 -10.84
C HIS A 338 -12.63 -7.24 -10.57
N ARG A 339 -13.88 -7.68 -10.36
CA ARG A 339 -14.22 -9.10 -10.22
C ARG A 339 -14.00 -9.88 -11.52
N PHE A 340 -14.04 -9.28 -12.71
CA PHE A 340 -13.64 -9.92 -13.97
C PHE A 340 -12.19 -10.38 -13.91
N ARG A 341 -11.29 -9.52 -13.45
CA ARG A 341 -9.88 -9.87 -13.25
C ARG A 341 -9.70 -10.95 -12.18
N HIS A 342 -10.48 -10.92 -11.10
CA HIS A 342 -10.49 -12.01 -10.12
C HIS A 342 -10.94 -13.33 -10.74
N THR A 343 -11.92 -13.28 -11.64
CA THR A 343 -12.42 -14.45 -12.37
C THR A 343 -11.36 -15.00 -13.33
N PHE A 344 -10.70 -14.14 -14.11
CA PHE A 344 -9.57 -14.53 -14.96
C PHE A 344 -8.49 -15.28 -14.17
N VAL A 345 -8.02 -14.69 -13.06
CA VAL A 345 -6.98 -15.30 -12.24
C VAL A 345 -7.44 -16.64 -11.66
N ARG A 346 -8.68 -16.74 -11.16
CA ARG A 346 -9.23 -18.02 -10.68
C ARG A 346 -9.19 -19.08 -11.78
N VAL A 347 -9.68 -18.74 -12.96
CA VAL A 347 -9.77 -19.68 -14.08
C VAL A 347 -8.37 -20.17 -14.49
N GLN A 348 -7.39 -19.27 -14.58
CA GLN A 348 -6.02 -19.68 -14.94
C GLN A 348 -5.40 -20.59 -13.87
N LEU A 349 -5.54 -20.24 -12.59
CA LEU A 349 -5.03 -21.07 -11.50
C LEU A 349 -5.73 -22.45 -11.44
N GLN A 350 -7.04 -22.52 -11.72
CA GLN A 350 -7.78 -23.79 -11.78
C GLN A 350 -7.37 -24.66 -12.98
N ARG A 351 -6.87 -24.04 -14.05
CA ARG A 351 -6.29 -24.75 -15.21
C ARG A 351 -4.85 -25.21 -14.98
N GLY A 352 -4.28 -24.97 -13.79
CA GLY A 352 -2.92 -25.36 -13.45
C GLY A 352 -1.84 -24.38 -13.92
N VAL A 353 -2.19 -23.17 -14.38
CA VAL A 353 -1.20 -22.16 -14.71
C VAL A 353 -0.47 -21.73 -13.44
N ARG A 354 0.85 -21.69 -13.47
CA ARG A 354 1.68 -21.36 -12.31
C ARG A 354 1.39 -19.96 -11.81
N VAL A 355 1.48 -19.78 -10.50
CA VAL A 355 1.23 -18.48 -9.85
C VAL A 355 2.09 -17.36 -10.41
N ASP A 356 3.34 -17.67 -10.75
CA ASP A 356 4.30 -16.71 -11.28
C ASP A 356 3.89 -16.27 -12.69
N ASP A 357 3.48 -17.21 -13.56
CA ASP A 357 2.98 -16.94 -14.90
C ASP A 357 1.66 -16.15 -14.87
N VAL A 358 0.75 -16.49 -13.95
CA VAL A 358 -0.49 -15.70 -13.76
C VAL A 358 -0.17 -14.27 -13.30
N ALA A 359 0.86 -14.08 -12.49
CA ALA A 359 1.27 -12.74 -12.07
C ALA A 359 1.76 -11.91 -13.25
N GLU A 360 2.51 -12.49 -14.17
CA GLU A 360 2.95 -11.85 -15.42
C GLU A 360 1.76 -11.52 -16.33
N LEU A 361 0.87 -12.49 -16.56
CA LEU A 361 -0.35 -12.31 -17.38
C LEU A 361 -1.24 -11.16 -16.90
N ILE A 362 -1.20 -10.81 -15.61
CA ILE A 362 -2.01 -9.72 -15.10
C ILE A 362 -1.16 -8.48 -14.72
N GLY A 363 0.15 -8.47 -14.95
CA GLY A 363 1.04 -7.35 -14.57
C GLY A 363 1.00 -7.04 -13.07
N ASP A 364 1.07 -8.10 -12.23
CA ASP A 364 1.11 -8.00 -10.76
C ASP A 364 2.35 -8.70 -10.19
N THR A 365 2.41 -8.95 -8.90
CA THR A 365 3.50 -9.73 -8.29
C THR A 365 2.99 -11.10 -7.82
N PRO A 366 3.85 -12.14 -7.84
CA PRO A 366 3.49 -13.46 -7.34
C PRO A 366 2.97 -13.45 -5.90
N GLU A 367 3.52 -12.58 -5.04
CA GLU A 367 3.07 -12.43 -3.65
C GLU A 367 1.62 -11.93 -3.59
N MET A 368 1.24 -11.00 -4.49
CA MET A 368 -0.13 -10.50 -4.57
C MET A 368 -1.07 -11.60 -5.04
N VAL A 369 -0.67 -12.37 -6.05
CA VAL A 369 -1.46 -13.52 -6.52
C VAL A 369 -1.59 -14.55 -5.40
N ARG A 370 -0.50 -14.95 -4.74
CA ARG A 370 -0.54 -15.90 -3.60
C ARG A 370 -1.43 -15.39 -2.48
N ARG A 371 -1.33 -14.11 -2.10
CA ARG A 371 -2.11 -13.51 -1.02
C ARG A 371 -3.61 -13.53 -1.30
N HIS A 372 -4.00 -13.22 -2.54
CA HIS A 372 -5.41 -13.04 -2.88
C HIS A 372 -6.08 -14.32 -3.39
N TYR A 373 -5.31 -15.23 -4.02
CA TYR A 373 -5.87 -16.33 -4.81
C TYR A 373 -5.36 -17.71 -4.41
N ALA A 374 -4.53 -17.84 -3.38
CA ALA A 374 -3.94 -19.11 -2.96
C ALA A 374 -4.94 -20.24 -2.72
N ARG A 375 -6.19 -19.90 -2.38
CA ARG A 375 -7.27 -20.87 -2.16
C ARG A 375 -7.77 -21.55 -3.46
N TRP A 376 -7.41 -21.00 -4.63
CA TRP A 376 -7.81 -21.56 -5.93
C TRP A 376 -6.65 -22.22 -6.68
N VAL A 377 -5.54 -22.50 -6.01
CA VAL A 377 -4.42 -23.25 -6.56
C VAL A 377 -4.60 -24.73 -6.21
N PRO A 378 -5.05 -25.62 -7.15
CA PRO A 378 -5.32 -27.02 -6.86
C PRO A 378 -4.07 -27.76 -6.36
N GLU A 379 -2.95 -27.57 -7.05
CA GLU A 379 -1.66 -28.20 -6.69
C GLU A 379 -1.22 -27.88 -5.25
N ARG A 380 -1.53 -26.66 -4.77
CA ARG A 380 -1.23 -26.28 -3.39
C ARG A 380 -2.06 -27.09 -2.41
N GLN A 381 -3.36 -27.28 -2.67
CA GLN A 381 -4.25 -28.04 -1.79
C GLN A 381 -3.89 -29.51 -1.80
N GLU A 382 -3.62 -30.08 -2.97
CA GLU A 382 -3.16 -31.47 -3.12
C GLU A 382 -1.85 -31.69 -2.40
N ARG A 383 -0.88 -30.79 -2.58
CA ARG A 383 0.41 -30.84 -1.88
C ARG A 383 0.24 -30.76 -0.36
N LEU A 384 -0.55 -29.81 0.14
CA LEU A 384 -0.81 -29.66 1.56
C LEU A 384 -1.51 -30.89 2.13
N THR A 385 -2.47 -31.43 1.38
CA THR A 385 -3.15 -32.69 1.74
C THR A 385 -2.18 -33.86 1.74
N GLY A 386 -1.28 -33.96 0.75
CA GLY A 386 -0.19 -34.94 0.71
C GLY A 386 0.71 -34.88 1.94
N ILE A 387 1.21 -33.68 2.27
CA ILE A 387 2.03 -33.46 3.47
C ILE A 387 1.30 -33.90 4.75
N LEU A 388 0.01 -33.56 4.86
CA LEU A 388 -0.78 -33.95 6.04
C LEU A 388 -0.99 -35.45 6.10
N LYS A 389 -1.22 -36.12 4.96
CA LYS A 389 -1.34 -37.58 4.88
C LYS A 389 -0.03 -38.25 5.26
N GLU A 390 1.10 -37.79 4.71
CA GLU A 390 2.41 -38.31 5.05
C GLU A 390 2.74 -38.13 6.53
N ALA A 391 2.52 -36.92 7.05
CA ALA A 391 2.69 -36.63 8.48
C ALA A 391 1.78 -37.48 9.35
N TYR A 392 0.55 -37.76 8.91
CA TYR A 392 -0.36 -38.68 9.60
C TYR A 392 0.17 -40.11 9.60
N GLU A 393 0.62 -40.63 8.46
CA GLU A 393 1.16 -42.00 8.36
C GLU A 393 2.45 -42.13 9.20
N GLN A 394 3.34 -41.14 9.18
CA GLN A 394 4.52 -41.14 10.06
C GLN A 394 4.13 -41.12 11.53
N SER A 395 3.12 -40.31 11.91
CA SER A 395 2.65 -40.24 13.28
C SER A 395 1.89 -41.49 13.75
N ARG A 396 1.33 -42.28 12.82
CA ARG A 396 0.74 -43.61 13.15
C ARG A 396 1.74 -44.57 13.74
N LYS A 397 3.01 -44.46 13.35
CA LYS A 397 4.10 -45.29 13.89
C LYS A 397 4.59 -44.80 15.27
N ALA A 398 4.17 -43.63 15.72
CA ALA A 398 4.58 -43.09 17.00
C ALA A 398 3.85 -43.77 18.18
N LYS A 399 4.63 -44.15 19.21
CA LYS A 399 4.10 -44.89 20.39
C LYS A 399 2.95 -44.19 21.11
N TRP A 400 2.89 -42.84 21.10
CA TRP A 400 1.82 -42.09 21.77
C TRP A 400 0.43 -42.30 21.14
N ARG A 401 0.32 -42.60 19.82
CA ARG A 401 -0.94 -42.88 19.16
C ARG A 401 -1.52 -44.26 19.50
N GLY A 402 -0.68 -45.20 19.85
CA GLY A 402 -1.14 -46.48 20.43
C GLY A 402 -1.91 -46.26 21.74
N ASN A 403 -1.41 -45.35 22.58
CA ASN A 403 -2.07 -45.02 23.86
C ASN A 403 -3.41 -44.29 23.66
N VAL A 404 -3.55 -43.42 22.65
CA VAL A 404 -4.81 -42.71 22.34
C VAL A 404 -5.90 -43.69 21.90
N LYS A 405 -5.58 -44.71 21.11
CA LYS A 405 -6.54 -45.76 20.75
C LYS A 405 -7.05 -46.51 21.96
N GLN A 406 -6.21 -46.79 22.96
CA GLN A 406 -6.61 -47.44 24.20
C GLN A 406 -7.52 -46.55 25.07
N ILE A 407 -7.29 -45.23 25.06
CA ILE A 407 -8.11 -44.26 25.80
C ILE A 407 -9.47 -44.09 25.13
N ALA A 408 -9.56 -44.04 23.80
CA ALA A 408 -10.82 -43.89 23.06
C ALA A 408 -11.75 -45.11 23.22
N VAL A 409 -11.20 -46.29 23.43
CA VAL A 409 -11.99 -47.52 23.70
C VAL A 409 -12.57 -47.53 25.13
N LYS A 410 -11.98 -46.72 26.05
CA LYS A 410 -12.43 -46.66 27.47
C LYS A 410 -13.49 -45.56 27.74
N LEU A 411 -13.82 -44.74 26.76
CA LEU A 411 -14.91 -43.77 26.93
C LEU A 411 -16.28 -44.52 26.93
N PRO A 412 -17.11 -44.34 27.96
CA PRO A 412 -18.42 -44.96 27.97
C PRO A 412 -19.26 -44.42 26.85
N LYS A 413 -19.93 -45.29 26.11
CA LYS A 413 -20.96 -44.92 25.16
C LYS A 413 -22.02 -44.13 25.93
N THR A 414 -22.06 -42.80 25.71
CA THR A 414 -23.17 -42.00 26.24
C THR A 414 -24.45 -42.54 25.64
N GLY A 415 -25.24 -43.20 26.47
CA GLY A 415 -26.56 -43.72 26.11
C GLY A 415 -27.47 -42.54 25.75
N THR A 416 -28.00 -42.55 24.56
CA THR A 416 -29.18 -41.80 24.17
C THR A 416 -30.36 -42.30 25.04
N THR A 417 -30.90 -41.43 25.86
CA THR A 417 -32.28 -41.43 26.30
C THR A 417 -32.92 -40.14 25.84
#